data_e844d19c0ef1c97b336fd78eb2223131
#
_entry.id   e844d19c0ef1c97b336fd78eb2223131
#
_cell.length_a   1.000
_cell.length_b   1.000
_cell.length_c   1.000
_cell.angle_alpha   90.00
_cell.angle_beta   90.00
_cell.angle_gamma   90.00
#
_symmetry.space_group_name_H-M   'P 1'
#
loop_
_entity.id
_entity.type
_entity.pdbx_description
1 polymer ?
#
loop_
_entity_poly.entity_id
_entity_poly.type
_entity_poly.pdbx_seq_one_letter_code
_entity_poly.pdbx_strand_id
1 'polypeptide(L)'
;TGATYKDDKGRVEIDYDKCIGCRMCMAACPYSARTFNWNEPVRATGASYGDARVPERGRGVMEKCTLCKERTDEGDEPMCVRCCPADARIFGDLDDPDSAVSRLRREQSAEVLLEEKGTRPQVFYVR
;
A
#
# COMPACT_ATOMS: atom_id res chain seq x y z
N THR A 1 11.09 15.52 5.26
CA THR A 1 12.33 14.72 5.26
C THR A 1 12.61 14.05 3.89
N GLY A 2 11.62 13.98 2.99
CA GLY A 2 11.75 13.20 1.76
C GLY A 2 11.70 11.68 1.96
N ALA A 3 11.31 11.21 3.16
CA ALA A 3 11.18 9.79 3.44
C ALA A 3 10.04 9.12 2.64
N THR A 4 8.94 9.83 2.39
CA THR A 4 7.87 9.34 1.53
C THR A 4 8.18 9.71 0.08
N TYR A 5 8.23 8.71 -0.79
CA TYR A 5 8.52 8.89 -2.21
C TYR A 5 7.62 7.98 -3.06
N LYS A 6 7.57 8.24 -4.34
CA LYS A 6 6.94 7.39 -5.34
C LYS A 6 8.04 6.66 -6.12
N ASP A 7 7.93 5.34 -6.23
CA ASP A 7 8.87 4.56 -7.03
C ASP A 7 8.56 4.62 -8.54
N ASP A 8 9.38 3.98 -9.35
CA ASP A 8 9.26 3.92 -10.81
C ASP A 8 8.00 3.18 -11.30
N LYS A 9 7.41 2.35 -10.45
CA LYS A 9 6.13 1.65 -10.71
C LYS A 9 4.91 2.40 -10.14
N GLY A 10 5.09 3.63 -9.68
CA GLY A 10 4.02 4.47 -9.16
C GLY A 10 3.59 4.16 -7.71
N ARG A 11 4.21 3.19 -7.03
CA ARG A 11 3.90 2.87 -5.63
C ARG A 11 4.46 3.95 -4.71
N VAL A 12 3.72 4.27 -3.66
CA VAL A 12 4.19 5.19 -2.62
C VAL A 12 4.90 4.39 -1.54
N GLU A 13 6.18 4.66 -1.35
CA GLU A 13 7.05 3.98 -0.41
C GLU A 13 7.55 4.89 0.71
N ILE A 14 8.16 4.30 1.74
CA ILE A 14 8.80 5.02 2.84
C ILE A 14 10.26 4.54 2.95
N ASP A 15 11.17 5.49 2.82
CA ASP A 15 12.58 5.30 3.14
C ASP A 15 12.74 5.41 4.67
N TYR A 16 13.00 4.28 5.31
CA TYR A 16 13.07 4.20 6.78
C TYR A 16 14.32 4.85 7.35
N ASP A 17 15.38 5.00 6.57
CA ASP A 17 16.61 5.71 6.99
C ASP A 17 16.38 7.23 7.06
N LYS A 18 15.42 7.74 6.28
CA LYS A 18 15.02 9.15 6.28
C LYS A 18 13.79 9.45 7.15
N CYS A 19 13.10 8.40 7.62
CA CYS A 19 11.89 8.57 8.42
C CYS A 19 12.23 8.96 9.86
N ILE A 20 11.99 10.20 10.23
CA ILE A 20 12.19 10.70 11.60
C ILE A 20 10.94 10.56 12.50
N GLY A 21 9.89 9.88 12.04
CA GLY A 21 8.67 9.68 12.81
C GLY A 21 7.87 10.94 13.12
N CYS A 22 8.02 12.01 12.36
CA CYS A 22 7.33 13.30 12.62
C CYS A 22 5.80 13.24 12.45
N ARG A 23 5.26 12.17 11.92
CA ARG A 23 3.82 11.91 11.73
C ARG A 23 3.07 12.90 10.81
N MET A 24 3.76 13.84 10.17
CA MET A 24 3.14 14.80 9.24
C MET A 24 2.40 14.10 8.11
N CYS A 25 2.96 13.02 7.57
CA CYS A 25 2.32 12.23 6.52
C CYS A 25 1.06 11.48 7.00
N MET A 26 0.96 11.16 8.29
CA MET A 26 -0.24 10.60 8.92
C MET A 26 -1.31 11.69 9.08
N ALA A 27 -0.93 12.86 9.58
CA ALA A 27 -1.84 13.99 9.73
C ALA A 27 -2.40 14.50 8.39
N ALA A 28 -1.59 14.42 7.32
CA ALA A 28 -1.98 14.85 5.97
C ALA A 28 -2.84 13.81 5.22
N CYS A 29 -2.84 12.54 5.64
CA CYS A 29 -3.56 11.48 4.93
C CYS A 29 -5.05 11.44 5.32
N PRO A 30 -5.99 11.79 4.43
CA PRO A 30 -7.43 11.78 4.78
C PRO A 30 -8.01 10.36 4.88
N TYR A 31 -7.26 9.34 4.44
CA TYR A 31 -7.71 7.94 4.41
C TYR A 31 -7.28 7.13 5.62
N SER A 32 -6.54 7.71 6.58
CA SER A 32 -5.91 7.00 7.70
C SER A 32 -5.05 5.81 7.24
N ALA A 33 -4.43 5.91 6.06
CA ALA A 33 -3.65 4.83 5.45
C ALA A 33 -2.23 4.70 6.02
N ARG A 34 -1.91 5.43 7.09
CA ARG A 34 -0.58 5.43 7.71
C ARG A 34 -0.68 5.18 9.20
N THR A 35 0.16 4.28 9.69
CA THR A 35 0.25 3.88 11.09
C THR A 35 1.63 4.23 11.64
N PHE A 36 1.68 4.72 12.86
CA PHE A 36 2.93 5.02 13.55
C PHE A 36 3.28 3.90 14.53
N ASN A 37 4.53 3.47 14.52
CA ASN A 37 5.04 2.45 15.44
C ASN A 37 5.41 3.06 16.79
N TRP A 38 4.46 3.02 17.71
CA TRP A 38 4.64 3.55 19.07
C TRP A 38 5.57 2.70 19.93
N ASN A 39 5.57 1.39 19.70
CA ASN A 39 6.33 0.41 20.47
C ASN A 39 7.22 -0.42 19.55
N GLU A 40 8.21 -1.09 20.13
CA GLU A 40 8.95 -2.10 19.40
C GLU A 40 8.00 -3.23 18.95
N PRO A 41 8.14 -3.75 17.73
CA PRO A 41 7.33 -4.86 17.27
C PRO A 41 7.56 -6.09 18.14
N VAL A 42 6.47 -6.72 18.54
CA VAL A 42 6.55 -7.99 19.26
C VAL A 42 6.89 -9.11 18.27
N ARG A 43 7.99 -9.80 18.52
CA ARG A 43 8.43 -10.95 17.73
C ARG A 43 8.16 -12.23 18.48
N ALA A 44 7.61 -13.21 17.79
CA ALA A 44 7.50 -14.55 18.38
C ALA A 44 8.87 -15.22 18.40
N THR A 45 9.24 -15.76 19.55
CA THR A 45 10.47 -16.55 19.70
C THR A 45 10.35 -17.86 18.91
N GLY A 46 11.32 -18.10 18.01
CA GLY A 46 11.41 -19.34 17.24
C GLY A 46 10.49 -19.44 16.02
N ALA A 47 9.80 -18.35 15.64
CA ALA A 47 8.99 -18.30 14.42
C ALA A 47 9.30 -17.04 13.62
N SER A 48 9.41 -17.18 12.30
CA SER A 48 9.48 -16.08 11.34
C SER A 48 8.16 -15.99 10.59
N TYR A 49 7.57 -14.81 10.55
CA TYR A 49 6.32 -14.54 9.84
C TYR A 49 6.57 -13.66 8.62
N GLY A 50 5.83 -13.93 7.57
CA GLY A 50 5.84 -13.12 6.37
C GLY A 50 7.02 -13.41 5.44
N ASP A 51 7.27 -12.48 4.54
CA ASP A 51 8.35 -12.56 3.57
C ASP A 51 9.65 -12.00 4.17
N ALA A 52 10.70 -12.79 4.17
CA ALA A 52 12.01 -12.40 4.73
C ALA A 52 12.65 -11.19 4.02
N ARG A 53 12.19 -10.85 2.82
CA ARG A 53 12.66 -9.69 2.05
C ARG A 53 12.05 -8.38 2.54
N VAL A 54 10.95 -8.45 3.29
CA VAL A 54 10.32 -7.25 3.86
C VAL A 54 11.15 -6.77 5.03
N PRO A 55 11.71 -5.55 4.98
CA PRO A 55 12.53 -5.04 6.07
C PRO A 55 11.71 -4.87 7.34
N GLU A 56 12.30 -5.25 8.45
CA GLU A 56 11.71 -5.00 9.75
C GLU A 56 11.65 -3.50 10.06
N ARG A 57 10.55 -3.08 10.62
CA ARG A 57 10.29 -1.69 10.97
C ARG A 57 10.25 -1.54 12.47
N GLY A 58 11.20 -0.78 13.01
CA GLY A 58 11.31 -0.55 14.44
C GLY A 58 10.32 0.49 14.96
N ARG A 59 10.47 0.80 16.23
CA ARG A 59 9.77 1.89 16.90
C ARG A 59 10.12 3.24 16.27
N GLY A 60 9.16 4.16 16.25
CA GLY A 60 9.39 5.56 15.89
C GLY A 60 9.29 5.86 14.39
N VAL A 61 8.90 4.91 13.58
CA VAL A 61 8.71 5.11 12.13
C VAL A 61 7.24 4.99 11.73
N MET A 62 6.93 5.47 10.54
CA MET A 62 5.61 5.34 9.93
C MET A 62 5.54 4.08 9.07
N GLU A 63 4.40 3.42 9.08
CA GLU A 63 4.09 2.31 8.19
C GLU A 63 2.88 2.58 7.30
N LYS A 64 2.81 1.89 6.19
CA LYS A 64 1.67 1.83 5.28
C LYS A 64 1.76 0.59 4.39
N CYS A 65 0.69 0.30 3.66
CA CYS A 65 0.70 -0.72 2.63
C CYS A 65 1.77 -0.40 1.56
N THR A 66 2.62 -1.37 1.24
CA THR A 66 3.67 -1.32 0.20
C THR A 66 3.22 -1.95 -1.12
N LEU A 67 1.94 -2.33 -1.25
CA LEU A 67 1.42 -3.18 -2.34
C LEU A 67 2.20 -4.49 -2.50
N CYS A 68 2.74 -5.03 -1.40
CA CYS A 68 3.61 -6.20 -1.40
C CYS A 68 4.73 -6.09 -2.46
N LYS A 69 5.51 -5.00 -2.38
CA LYS A 69 6.55 -4.62 -3.35
C LYS A 69 7.40 -5.82 -3.78
N GLU A 70 7.86 -6.61 -2.83
CA GLU A 70 8.74 -7.76 -3.04
C GLU A 70 8.09 -8.83 -3.95
N ARG A 71 6.78 -9.00 -3.84
CA ARG A 71 5.99 -9.93 -4.66
C ARG A 71 5.65 -9.33 -6.03
N THR A 72 5.17 -8.09 -6.02
CA THR A 72 4.75 -7.42 -7.27
C THR A 72 5.93 -7.10 -8.18
N ASP A 73 7.14 -7.00 -7.66
CA ASP A 73 8.36 -6.87 -8.45
C ASP A 73 8.72 -8.18 -9.21
N GLU A 74 8.29 -9.32 -8.70
CA GLU A 74 8.42 -10.64 -9.34
C GLU A 74 7.25 -10.98 -10.28
N GLY A 75 6.26 -10.09 -10.40
CA GLY A 75 5.06 -10.31 -11.21
C GLY A 75 3.95 -11.07 -10.48
N ASP A 76 4.11 -11.30 -9.18
CA ASP A 76 3.08 -11.90 -8.33
C ASP A 76 2.04 -10.87 -7.88
N GLU A 77 0.85 -11.35 -7.51
CA GLU A 77 -0.18 -10.51 -6.90
C GLU A 77 0.12 -10.18 -5.42
N PRO A 78 -0.36 -9.02 -4.93
CA PRO A 78 -0.35 -8.74 -3.50
C PRO A 78 -1.04 -9.84 -2.69
N MET A 79 -0.50 -10.16 -1.51
CA MET A 79 -1.03 -11.25 -0.68
C MET A 79 -2.51 -11.07 -0.32
N CYS A 80 -2.96 -9.84 -0.07
CA CYS A 80 -4.35 -9.55 0.26
C CYS A 80 -5.34 -9.78 -0.91
N VAL A 81 -4.86 -9.74 -2.16
CA VAL A 81 -5.61 -10.12 -3.36
C VAL A 81 -5.69 -11.64 -3.42
N ARG A 82 -4.54 -12.30 -3.40
CA ARG A 82 -4.42 -13.76 -3.51
C ARG A 82 -5.19 -14.53 -2.42
N CYS A 83 -5.26 -13.98 -1.20
CA CYS A 83 -5.94 -14.61 -0.07
C CYS A 83 -7.39 -14.15 0.10
N CYS A 84 -7.96 -13.43 -0.85
CA CYS A 84 -9.33 -12.95 -0.74
C CYS A 84 -10.33 -14.06 -1.13
N PRO A 85 -11.09 -14.66 -0.20
CA PRO A 85 -11.97 -15.77 -0.53
C PRO A 85 -13.21 -15.35 -1.34
N ALA A 86 -13.48 -14.06 -1.41
CA ALA A 86 -14.61 -13.48 -2.15
C ALA A 86 -14.21 -12.85 -3.49
N ASP A 87 -12.92 -12.96 -3.87
CA ASP A 87 -12.35 -12.31 -5.06
C ASP A 87 -12.71 -10.81 -5.17
N ALA A 88 -12.93 -10.17 -4.01
CA ALA A 88 -13.39 -8.79 -3.92
C ALA A 88 -12.27 -7.76 -4.13
N ARG A 89 -11.03 -8.21 -4.36
CA ARG A 89 -9.88 -7.34 -4.55
C ARG A 89 -9.21 -7.68 -5.86
N ILE A 90 -9.08 -6.68 -6.71
CA ILE A 90 -8.43 -6.82 -8.02
C ILE A 90 -7.25 -5.87 -8.03
N PHE A 91 -6.11 -6.36 -8.47
CA PHE A 91 -4.87 -5.61 -8.59
C PHE A 91 -4.41 -5.60 -10.04
N GLY A 92 -3.81 -4.52 -10.47
CA GLY A 92 -3.24 -4.40 -11.82
C GLY A 92 -2.70 -3.01 -12.10
N ASP A 93 -2.16 -2.86 -13.30
CA ASP A 93 -1.66 -1.60 -13.81
C ASP A 93 -2.82 -0.80 -14.42
N LEU A 94 -3.01 0.43 -13.95
CA LEU A 94 -4.03 1.35 -14.47
C LEU A 94 -3.60 2.04 -15.77
N ASP A 95 -2.31 2.05 -16.08
CA ASP A 95 -1.76 2.59 -17.32
C ASP A 95 -1.82 1.56 -18.47
N ASP A 96 -1.98 0.26 -18.14
CA ASP A 96 -2.25 -0.79 -19.11
C ASP A 96 -3.76 -0.85 -19.41
N PRO A 97 -4.21 -0.50 -20.65
CA PRO A 97 -5.62 -0.51 -21.01
C PRO A 97 -6.25 -1.91 -21.02
N ASP A 98 -5.43 -2.96 -21.16
CA ASP A 98 -5.87 -4.35 -21.22
C ASP A 98 -5.84 -5.07 -19.86
N SER A 99 -5.35 -4.38 -18.82
CA SER A 99 -5.36 -4.91 -17.47
C SER A 99 -6.78 -5.14 -16.94
N ALA A 100 -6.93 -6.10 -16.02
CA ALA A 100 -8.22 -6.41 -15.41
C ALA A 100 -8.85 -5.20 -14.70
N VAL A 101 -8.01 -4.41 -14.00
CA VAL A 101 -8.47 -3.20 -13.30
C VAL A 101 -8.94 -2.11 -14.27
N SER A 102 -8.25 -1.92 -15.40
CA SER A 102 -8.62 -0.93 -16.40
C SER A 102 -9.89 -1.31 -17.15
N ARG A 103 -10.07 -2.59 -17.45
CA ARG A 103 -11.34 -3.11 -18.02
C ARG A 103 -12.50 -2.92 -17.06
N LEU A 104 -12.35 -3.38 -15.82
CA LEU A 104 -13.40 -3.28 -14.80
C LEU A 104 -13.82 -1.82 -14.57
N ARG A 105 -12.85 -0.89 -14.51
CA ARG A 105 -13.12 0.52 -14.34
C ARG A 105 -13.91 1.15 -15.51
N ARG A 106 -13.74 0.62 -16.74
CA ARG A 106 -14.53 1.08 -17.91
C ARG A 106 -15.92 0.48 -17.95
N GLU A 107 -16.06 -0.78 -17.51
CA GLU A 107 -17.30 -1.54 -17.61
C GLU A 107 -18.27 -1.26 -16.47
N GLN A 108 -17.75 -0.87 -15.32
CA GLN A 108 -18.54 -0.63 -14.12
C GLN A 108 -18.34 0.81 -13.62
N SER A 109 -19.33 1.29 -12.89
CA SER A 109 -19.23 2.57 -12.21
C SER A 109 -18.24 2.45 -11.06
N ALA A 110 -17.06 3.02 -11.23
CA ALA A 110 -15.99 3.00 -10.25
C ALA A 110 -15.93 4.33 -9.49
N GLU A 111 -16.08 4.27 -8.19
CA GLU A 111 -16.05 5.43 -7.30
C GLU A 111 -14.73 5.48 -6.53
N VAL A 112 -14.28 6.66 -6.14
CA VAL A 112 -13.16 6.88 -5.23
C VAL A 112 -13.65 7.46 -3.91
N LEU A 113 -12.94 7.16 -2.82
CA LEU A 113 -13.26 7.78 -1.54
C LEU A 113 -12.76 9.24 -1.49
N LEU A 114 -13.55 10.12 -0.87
CA LEU A 114 -13.20 11.52 -0.60
C LEU A 114 -12.72 12.27 -1.85
N GLU A 115 -13.45 12.13 -2.95
CA GLU A 115 -13.14 12.78 -4.23
C GLU A 115 -12.96 14.30 -4.07
N GLU A 116 -13.75 14.91 -3.19
CA GLU A 116 -13.72 16.34 -2.88
C GLU A 116 -12.36 16.80 -2.30
N LYS A 117 -11.53 15.91 -1.81
CA LYS A 117 -10.17 16.22 -1.32
C LYS A 117 -9.14 16.41 -2.44
N GLY A 118 -9.47 16.03 -3.67
CA GLY A 118 -8.61 16.20 -4.83
C GLY A 118 -7.29 15.39 -4.79
N THR A 119 -7.22 14.36 -3.96
CA THR A 119 -6.00 13.54 -3.74
C THR A 119 -5.71 12.58 -4.88
N ARG A 120 -6.69 12.34 -5.78
CA ARG A 120 -6.60 11.39 -6.90
C ARG A 120 -6.12 10.00 -6.46
N PRO A 121 -6.88 9.31 -5.59
CA PRO A 121 -6.51 7.99 -5.10
C PRO A 121 -6.52 6.96 -6.23
N GLN A 122 -5.67 5.93 -6.11
CA GLN A 122 -5.58 4.81 -7.05
C GLN A 122 -6.31 3.56 -6.52
N VAL A 123 -7.22 3.74 -5.57
CA VAL A 123 -8.12 2.71 -5.07
C VAL A 123 -9.54 3.08 -5.48
N PHE A 124 -10.18 2.15 -6.18
CA PHE A 124 -11.53 2.32 -6.71
C PHE A 124 -12.45 1.29 -6.09
N TYR A 125 -13.72 1.66 -5.94
CA TYR A 125 -14.78 0.81 -5.44
C TYR A 125 -15.82 0.64 -6.54
N VAL A 126 -16.16 -0.61 -6.85
CA VAL A 126 -17.24 -0.97 -7.77
C VAL A 126 -18.38 -1.62 -6.98
N ARG A 127 -19.61 -1.42 -7.41
CA ARG A 127 -20.83 -1.96 -6.77
C ARG A 127 -21.57 -2.86 -7.74
#